data_c47a04d8c5102b6750b06ea3771d8e85
#
_entry.id   c47a04d8c5102b6750b06ea3771d8e85
#
_cell.length_a   1.000
_cell.length_b   1.000
_cell.length_c   1.000
_cell.angle_alpha   90.00
_cell.angle_beta   90.00
_cell.angle_gamma   90.00
#
_symmetry.space_group_name_H-M   'P 1'
#
loop_
_entity.id
_entity.type
_entity.pdbx_description
1 polymer ?
#
loop_
_entity_poly.entity_id
_entity_poly.type
_entity_poly.pdbx_seq_one_letter_code
_entity_poly.pdbx_strand_id
1 'polypeptide(L)'
;MQLRIYFNPAELTFIEPPEEDIYIVIDVMRATTTMTVMFEQGARQVLAAQTLEQALEAGRKVPGRILCGERHTQTPPGFDCGNSPAQFATMDLNNRELVLTTSNGTRALFACPEKSTRLAGCFYNGTAVTAKAIELAHEHQSNIAILCAAEYGYFALEDAACAGYLAQEILRQEPDIQIHDSTHGAITLYESYPPTILHEKAQSSLDLIATGQQKDLEYCLVRNKSVCVPMVTGIENATGLLQLVHPASQLIEI
;
A
#
# COMPACT_ATOMS: atom_id res chain seq x y z
N MET A 1 -23.63 1.21 2.00
CA MET A 1 -22.17 0.97 1.92
C MET A 1 -21.75 0.02 3.05
N GLN A 2 -20.81 -0.89 2.80
CA GLN A 2 -20.28 -1.84 3.78
C GLN A 2 -18.76 -1.69 3.86
N LEU A 3 -18.17 -1.98 5.03
CA LEU A 3 -16.73 -2.05 5.24
C LEU A 3 -16.34 -3.48 5.63
N ARG A 4 -15.40 -4.07 4.89
CA ARG A 4 -14.84 -5.41 5.12
C ARG A 4 -13.33 -5.34 5.24
N ILE A 5 -12.75 -6.23 6.03
CA ILE A 5 -11.29 -6.35 6.14
C ILE A 5 -10.92 -7.80 5.82
N TYR A 6 -9.95 -7.94 4.93
CA TYR A 6 -9.29 -9.20 4.59
C TYR A 6 -7.88 -9.16 5.15
N PHE A 7 -7.55 -10.09 6.01
CA PHE A 7 -6.23 -10.15 6.64
C PHE A 7 -5.16 -10.82 5.78
N ASN A 8 -5.58 -11.44 4.66
CA ASN A 8 -4.69 -12.12 3.74
C ASN A 8 -5.29 -12.13 2.33
N PRO A 9 -4.49 -11.90 1.27
CA PRO A 9 -4.97 -11.98 -0.10
C PRO A 9 -5.59 -13.34 -0.48
N ALA A 10 -5.18 -14.43 0.18
CA ALA A 10 -5.77 -15.75 -0.06
C ALA A 10 -7.27 -15.82 0.27
N GLU A 11 -7.78 -14.98 1.17
CA GLU A 11 -9.21 -14.93 1.48
C GLU A 11 -10.06 -14.57 0.24
N LEU A 12 -9.53 -13.72 -0.66
CA LEU A 12 -10.22 -13.31 -1.87
C LEU A 12 -10.45 -14.47 -2.85
N THR A 13 -9.66 -15.54 -2.76
CA THR A 13 -9.83 -16.72 -3.63
C THR A 13 -10.99 -17.61 -3.21
N PHE A 14 -11.48 -17.49 -1.97
CA PHE A 14 -12.55 -18.32 -1.40
C PHE A 14 -13.88 -17.59 -1.29
N ILE A 15 -13.87 -16.26 -1.25
CA ILE A 15 -15.05 -15.45 -0.90
C ILE A 15 -15.75 -14.89 -2.14
N GLU A 16 -15.10 -14.88 -3.32
CA GLU A 16 -15.61 -14.23 -4.54
C GLU A 16 -16.14 -12.81 -4.25
N PRO A 17 -15.26 -11.88 -3.87
CA PRO A 17 -15.68 -10.54 -3.47
C PRO A 17 -16.28 -9.76 -4.65
N PRO A 18 -17.12 -8.73 -4.39
CA PRO A 18 -17.62 -7.85 -5.45
C PRO A 18 -16.48 -7.26 -6.29
N GLU A 19 -16.64 -7.26 -7.62
CA GLU A 19 -15.59 -6.82 -8.56
C GLU A 19 -15.34 -5.31 -8.53
N GLU A 20 -16.31 -4.51 -8.08
CA GLU A 20 -16.30 -3.04 -8.19
C GLU A 20 -16.08 -2.34 -6.84
N ASP A 21 -15.74 -3.07 -5.77
CA ASP A 21 -15.46 -2.47 -4.47
C ASP A 21 -14.17 -1.62 -4.51
N ILE A 22 -14.11 -0.63 -3.61
CA ILE A 22 -12.91 0.20 -3.40
C ILE A 22 -11.99 -0.53 -2.42
N TYR A 23 -10.82 -0.92 -2.88
CA TYR A 23 -9.82 -1.60 -2.07
C TYR A 23 -8.77 -0.65 -1.54
N ILE A 24 -8.56 -0.63 -0.22
CA ILE A 24 -7.37 -0.05 0.41
C ILE A 24 -6.42 -1.20 0.69
N VAL A 25 -5.33 -1.29 -0.08
CA VAL A 25 -4.30 -2.32 0.10
C VAL A 25 -3.26 -1.81 1.09
N ILE A 26 -2.92 -2.63 2.08
CA ILE A 26 -2.00 -2.31 3.17
C ILE A 26 -0.80 -3.27 3.12
N ASP A 27 0.40 -2.71 3.10
CA ASP A 27 1.70 -3.32 3.43
C ASP A 27 2.48 -2.23 4.16
N VAL A 28 2.25 -2.13 5.47
CA VAL A 28 2.82 -1.05 6.30
C VAL A 28 4.33 -1.09 6.27
N MET A 29 4.89 -2.27 6.35
CA MET A 29 6.34 -2.49 6.41
C MET A 29 6.80 -3.39 5.25
N ARG A 30 6.91 -2.78 4.01
CA ARG A 30 7.06 -1.31 3.81
C ARG A 30 6.35 -0.77 2.57
N ALA A 31 5.81 -1.65 1.70
CA ALA A 31 5.51 -1.26 0.31
C ALA A 31 4.58 -0.06 0.18
N THR A 32 3.43 -0.03 0.89
CA THR A 32 2.46 1.05 0.74
C THR A 32 2.93 2.36 1.38
N THR A 33 3.69 2.29 2.47
CA THR A 33 4.36 3.47 3.04
C THR A 33 5.41 4.01 2.07
N THR A 34 6.22 3.13 1.46
CA THR A 34 7.22 3.53 0.47
C THR A 34 6.60 4.17 -0.76
N MET A 35 5.51 3.59 -1.31
CA MET A 35 4.78 4.19 -2.44
C MET A 35 4.26 5.59 -2.10
N THR A 36 3.73 5.78 -0.88
CA THR A 36 3.24 7.08 -0.42
C THR A 36 4.37 8.10 -0.39
N VAL A 37 5.53 7.75 0.17
CA VAL A 37 6.70 8.62 0.22
C VAL A 37 7.26 8.90 -1.19
N MET A 38 7.29 7.92 -2.10
CA MET A 38 7.71 8.14 -3.49
C MET A 38 6.89 9.26 -4.16
N PHE A 39 5.57 9.25 -3.99
CA PHE A 39 4.71 10.31 -4.55
C PHE A 39 4.86 11.64 -3.83
N GLU A 40 5.09 11.64 -2.52
CA GLU A 40 5.39 12.84 -1.75
C GLU A 40 6.68 13.52 -2.24
N GLN A 41 7.66 12.74 -2.72
CA GLN A 41 8.90 13.23 -3.31
C GLN A 41 8.78 13.56 -4.82
N GLY A 42 7.57 13.58 -5.37
CA GLY A 42 7.30 14.03 -6.72
C GLY A 42 7.34 12.97 -7.82
N ALA A 43 7.30 11.68 -7.47
CA ALA A 43 7.23 10.62 -8.46
C ALA A 43 6.03 10.83 -9.42
N ARG A 44 6.26 10.72 -10.72
CA ARG A 44 5.21 10.84 -11.73
C ARG A 44 4.30 9.61 -11.72
N GLN A 45 4.91 8.44 -11.66
CA GLN A 45 4.22 7.15 -11.56
C GLN A 45 5.09 6.10 -10.89
N VAL A 46 4.43 5.13 -10.28
CA VAL A 46 5.04 3.90 -9.77
C VAL A 46 4.41 2.72 -10.51
N LEU A 47 5.22 1.88 -11.12
CA LEU A 47 4.78 0.66 -11.81
C LEU A 47 5.02 -0.53 -10.88
N ALA A 48 3.96 -1.20 -10.48
CA ALA A 48 4.06 -2.39 -9.63
C ALA A 48 4.29 -3.64 -10.47
N ALA A 49 5.36 -4.39 -10.17
CA ALA A 49 5.68 -5.67 -10.78
C ALA A 49 5.53 -6.82 -9.78
N GLN A 50 5.03 -7.97 -10.23
CA GLN A 50 4.88 -9.15 -9.39
C GLN A 50 6.20 -9.90 -9.17
N THR A 51 7.12 -9.83 -10.15
CA THR A 51 8.40 -10.55 -10.10
C THR A 51 9.59 -9.65 -10.41
N LEU A 52 10.78 -10.11 -10.00
CA LEU A 52 12.03 -9.42 -10.31
C LEU A 52 12.28 -9.33 -11.81
N GLU A 53 11.95 -10.40 -12.54
CA GLU A 53 12.12 -10.50 -13.98
C GLU A 53 11.26 -9.46 -14.71
N GLN A 54 10.00 -9.30 -14.31
CA GLN A 54 9.11 -8.27 -14.86
C GLN A 54 9.68 -6.86 -14.63
N ALA A 55 10.18 -6.57 -13.42
CA ALA A 55 10.76 -5.28 -13.10
C ALA A 55 12.03 -5.00 -13.94
N LEU A 56 12.94 -5.97 -14.05
CA LEU A 56 14.15 -5.85 -14.87
C LEU A 56 13.83 -5.68 -16.36
N GLU A 57 12.80 -6.39 -16.86
CA GLU A 57 12.36 -6.25 -18.24
C GLU A 57 11.76 -4.86 -18.51
N ALA A 58 10.98 -4.33 -17.56
CA ALA A 58 10.41 -2.99 -17.65
C ALA A 58 11.50 -1.90 -17.72
N GLY A 59 12.57 -2.04 -16.94
CA GLY A 59 13.73 -1.15 -17.01
C GLY A 59 14.49 -1.24 -18.33
N ARG A 60 14.59 -2.43 -18.92
CA ARG A 60 15.19 -2.61 -20.25
C ARG A 60 14.34 -2.01 -21.37
N LYS A 61 13.00 -2.19 -21.29
CA LYS A 61 12.07 -1.65 -22.31
C LYS A 61 12.00 -0.13 -22.30
N VAL A 62 12.09 0.47 -21.12
CA VAL A 62 12.02 1.94 -20.96
C VAL A 62 13.21 2.39 -20.11
N PRO A 63 14.35 2.70 -20.75
CA PRO A 63 15.53 3.18 -20.04
C PRO A 63 15.31 4.47 -19.26
N GLY A 64 15.94 4.61 -18.11
CA GLY A 64 15.84 5.78 -17.24
C GLY A 64 14.82 5.67 -16.11
N ARG A 65 14.05 4.58 -16.04
CA ARG A 65 13.24 4.22 -14.87
C ARG A 65 14.14 3.78 -13.72
N ILE A 66 13.75 4.14 -12.50
CA ILE A 66 14.42 3.71 -11.28
C ILE A 66 13.83 2.35 -10.86
N LEU A 67 14.66 1.32 -10.82
CA LEU A 67 14.25 -0.01 -10.38
C LEU A 67 14.37 -0.12 -8.87
N CYS A 68 13.26 -0.38 -8.22
CA CYS A 68 13.13 -0.43 -6.76
C CYS A 68 12.55 -1.77 -6.32
N GLY A 69 12.98 -2.25 -5.17
CA GLY A 69 12.37 -3.46 -4.64
C GLY A 69 13.14 -4.13 -3.54
N GLU A 70 12.55 -5.21 -3.03
CA GLU A 70 13.18 -6.03 -2.00
C GLU A 70 12.83 -7.50 -2.16
N ARG A 71 13.76 -8.34 -1.67
CA ARG A 71 13.51 -9.73 -1.29
C ARG A 71 14.23 -9.96 0.03
N HIS A 72 13.51 -10.46 1.03
CA HIS A 72 14.07 -10.65 2.39
C HIS A 72 14.72 -9.36 2.93
N THR A 73 14.02 -8.23 2.83
CA THR A 73 14.47 -6.87 3.22
C THR A 73 15.66 -6.29 2.43
N GLN A 74 16.30 -7.07 1.56
CA GLN A 74 17.49 -6.67 0.80
C GLN A 74 17.16 -6.19 -0.61
N THR A 75 17.91 -5.21 -1.12
CA THR A 75 17.82 -4.75 -2.51
C THR A 75 18.29 -5.87 -3.45
N PRO A 76 17.48 -6.29 -4.43
CA PRO A 76 17.89 -7.35 -5.36
C PRO A 76 19.03 -6.91 -6.29
N PRO A 77 19.87 -7.84 -6.78
CA PRO A 77 20.89 -7.52 -7.76
C PRO A 77 20.30 -6.88 -9.03
N GLY A 78 20.95 -5.81 -9.50
CA GLY A 78 20.51 -5.07 -10.71
C GLY A 78 19.42 -4.04 -10.47
N PHE A 79 19.02 -3.79 -9.20
CA PHE A 79 18.11 -2.73 -8.83
C PHE A 79 18.89 -1.50 -8.32
N ASP A 80 18.32 -0.31 -8.57
CA ASP A 80 18.90 0.97 -8.17
C ASP A 80 18.67 1.27 -6.69
N CYS A 81 17.50 0.88 -6.16
CA CYS A 81 17.07 1.16 -4.80
C CYS A 81 16.39 -0.05 -4.15
N GLY A 82 16.38 -0.06 -2.82
CA GLY A 82 15.58 -0.98 -2.01
C GLY A 82 14.10 -0.59 -1.94
N ASN A 83 13.46 -0.97 -0.83
CA ASN A 83 12.07 -0.62 -0.50
C ASN A 83 12.05 0.15 0.83
N SER A 84 12.87 1.20 0.95
CA SER A 84 13.03 1.98 2.19
C SER A 84 12.36 3.36 2.06
N PRO A 85 11.26 3.65 2.78
CA PRO A 85 10.67 4.98 2.79
C PRO A 85 11.66 6.03 3.28
N ALA A 86 12.51 5.73 4.26
CA ALA A 86 13.54 6.66 4.74
C ALA A 86 14.57 7.02 3.66
N GLN A 87 14.92 6.07 2.77
CA GLN A 87 15.79 6.34 1.62
C GLN A 87 15.10 7.29 0.64
N PHE A 88 13.86 6.96 0.24
CA PHE A 88 13.13 7.77 -0.74
C PHE A 88 12.81 9.18 -0.24
N ALA A 89 12.58 9.36 1.05
CA ALA A 89 12.34 10.68 1.65
C ALA A 89 13.52 11.66 1.46
N THR A 90 14.72 11.18 1.12
CA THR A 90 15.91 12.01 0.85
C THR A 90 16.20 12.20 -0.64
N MET A 91 15.38 11.62 -1.52
CA MET A 91 15.58 11.65 -2.97
C MET A 91 14.70 12.70 -3.63
N ASP A 92 15.20 13.36 -4.66
CA ASP A 92 14.37 14.13 -5.58
C ASP A 92 13.82 13.17 -6.67
N LEU A 93 12.52 12.90 -6.60
CA LEU A 93 11.82 12.03 -7.55
C LEU A 93 10.96 12.83 -8.54
N ASN A 94 11.12 14.13 -8.59
CA ASN A 94 10.29 14.98 -9.44
C ASN A 94 10.28 14.51 -10.90
N ASN A 95 9.08 14.21 -11.42
CA ASN A 95 8.84 13.64 -12.76
C ASN A 95 9.52 12.27 -13.03
N ARG A 96 10.01 11.57 -12.02
CA ARG A 96 10.61 10.25 -12.19
C ARG A 96 9.55 9.15 -12.26
N GLU A 97 9.87 8.12 -13.04
CA GLU A 97 9.11 6.87 -13.12
C GLU A 97 9.86 5.78 -12.39
N LEU A 98 9.16 5.06 -11.53
CA LEU A 98 9.76 3.99 -10.74
C LEU A 98 9.07 2.66 -11.06
N VAL A 99 9.83 1.59 -10.99
CA VAL A 99 9.31 0.21 -11.04
C VAL A 99 9.56 -0.42 -9.69
N LEU A 100 8.51 -0.81 -8.99
CA LEU A 100 8.60 -1.38 -7.66
C LEU A 100 8.14 -2.85 -7.68
N THR A 101 8.94 -3.74 -7.07
CA THR A 101 8.56 -5.13 -6.80
C THR A 101 8.93 -5.51 -5.38
N THR A 102 7.94 -6.04 -4.64
CA THR A 102 8.12 -6.48 -3.25
C THR A 102 7.62 -7.90 -3.04
N SER A 103 7.95 -8.49 -1.92
CA SER A 103 7.54 -9.85 -1.58
C SER A 103 6.02 -9.99 -1.41
N ASN A 104 5.36 -8.98 -0.84
CA ASN A 104 3.96 -9.03 -0.43
C ASN A 104 3.11 -7.91 -1.05
N GLY A 105 3.42 -6.63 -0.82
CA GLY A 105 2.54 -5.50 -1.15
C GLY A 105 2.22 -5.35 -2.63
N THR A 106 3.21 -5.49 -3.53
CA THR A 106 2.91 -5.45 -4.97
C THR A 106 2.01 -6.61 -5.39
N ARG A 107 2.19 -7.81 -4.80
CA ARG A 107 1.33 -8.97 -5.08
C ARG A 107 -0.09 -8.77 -4.58
N ALA A 108 -0.28 -8.12 -3.43
CA ALA A 108 -1.60 -7.82 -2.89
C ALA A 108 -2.40 -6.89 -3.82
N LEU A 109 -1.74 -5.91 -4.47
CA LEU A 109 -2.38 -5.08 -5.49
C LEU A 109 -2.91 -5.90 -6.68
N PHE A 110 -2.20 -6.96 -7.09
CA PHE A 110 -2.64 -7.85 -8.17
C PHE A 110 -3.70 -8.86 -7.71
N ALA A 111 -3.79 -9.15 -6.41
CA ALA A 111 -4.79 -10.08 -5.88
C ALA A 111 -6.20 -9.50 -5.84
N CYS A 112 -6.35 -8.18 -5.83
CA CYS A 112 -7.65 -7.53 -5.88
C CYS A 112 -8.37 -7.83 -7.21
N PRO A 113 -9.71 -7.88 -7.22
CA PRO A 113 -10.49 -8.03 -8.45
C PRO A 113 -10.09 -7.02 -9.52
N GLU A 114 -10.10 -7.44 -10.79
CA GLU A 114 -9.55 -6.63 -11.89
C GLU A 114 -10.24 -5.28 -12.07
N LYS A 115 -11.56 -5.22 -11.87
CA LYS A 115 -12.36 -4.00 -12.03
C LYS A 115 -12.40 -3.12 -10.76
N SER A 116 -11.80 -3.59 -9.67
CA SER A 116 -11.79 -2.82 -8.42
C SER A 116 -10.90 -1.60 -8.51
N THR A 117 -11.30 -0.52 -7.83
CA THR A 117 -10.39 0.60 -7.57
C THR A 117 -9.46 0.24 -6.42
N ARG A 118 -8.15 0.47 -6.59
CA ARG A 118 -7.12 0.04 -5.62
C ARG A 118 -6.30 1.23 -5.18
N LEU A 119 -6.31 1.48 -3.88
CA LEU A 119 -5.55 2.53 -3.21
C LEU A 119 -4.47 1.91 -2.34
N ALA A 120 -3.27 2.48 -2.29
CA ALA A 120 -2.26 2.08 -1.31
C ALA A 120 -2.44 2.89 -0.02
N GLY A 121 -2.75 2.17 1.08
CA GLY A 121 -2.99 2.75 2.39
C GLY A 121 -1.95 2.31 3.42
N CYS A 122 -1.69 3.18 4.39
CA CYS A 122 -0.82 2.92 5.54
C CYS A 122 -1.15 3.92 6.66
N PHE A 123 -0.47 3.81 7.81
CA PHE A 123 -0.60 4.82 8.87
C PHE A 123 -0.24 6.23 8.37
N TYR A 124 0.79 6.32 7.52
CA TYR A 124 1.38 7.59 7.07
C TYR A 124 0.40 8.47 6.30
N ASN A 125 -0.52 7.87 5.50
CA ASN A 125 -1.55 8.58 4.73
C ASN A 125 -3.00 8.28 5.18
N GLY A 126 -3.20 7.75 6.37
CA GLY A 126 -4.47 7.16 6.83
C GLY A 126 -5.71 8.03 6.60
N THR A 127 -5.71 9.28 7.07
CA THR A 127 -6.86 10.20 6.88
C THR A 127 -7.10 10.49 5.39
N ALA A 128 -6.04 10.66 4.59
CA ALA A 128 -6.19 10.97 3.17
C ALA A 128 -6.73 9.76 2.37
N VAL A 129 -6.21 8.56 2.62
CA VAL A 129 -6.65 7.36 1.89
C VAL A 129 -8.07 6.96 2.25
N THR A 130 -8.49 7.11 3.52
CA THR A 130 -9.86 6.82 3.94
C THR A 130 -10.85 7.82 3.37
N ALA A 131 -10.54 9.11 3.37
CA ALA A 131 -11.36 10.13 2.74
C ALA A 131 -11.54 9.86 1.23
N LYS A 132 -10.45 9.49 0.53
CA LYS A 132 -10.52 9.17 -0.90
C LYS A 132 -11.32 7.88 -1.16
N ALA A 133 -11.18 6.88 -0.32
CA ALA A 133 -11.96 5.64 -0.44
C ALA A 133 -13.47 5.89 -0.25
N ILE A 134 -13.85 6.72 0.70
CA ILE A 134 -15.25 7.12 0.95
C ILE A 134 -15.81 7.90 -0.25
N GLU A 135 -15.07 8.89 -0.75
CA GLU A 135 -15.44 9.66 -1.94
C GLU A 135 -15.76 8.74 -3.12
N LEU A 136 -14.84 7.84 -3.45
CA LEU A 136 -14.99 6.91 -4.56
C LEU A 136 -16.10 5.89 -4.34
N ALA A 137 -16.30 5.40 -3.11
CA ALA A 137 -17.36 4.48 -2.78
C ALA A 137 -18.76 5.13 -2.94
N HIS A 138 -18.92 6.40 -2.61
CA HIS A 138 -20.14 7.14 -2.88
C HIS A 138 -20.34 7.37 -4.39
N GLU A 139 -19.29 7.77 -5.11
CA GLU A 139 -19.35 8.02 -6.56
C GLU A 139 -19.73 6.76 -7.34
N HIS A 140 -19.15 5.61 -6.99
CA HIS A 140 -19.39 4.34 -7.67
C HIS A 140 -20.56 3.52 -7.08
N GLN A 141 -21.18 3.98 -6.00
CA GLN A 141 -22.22 3.26 -5.24
C GLN A 141 -21.73 1.85 -4.82
N SER A 142 -20.48 1.74 -4.42
CA SER A 142 -19.79 0.50 -4.06
C SER A 142 -19.48 0.42 -2.56
N ASN A 143 -18.81 -0.63 -2.14
CA ASN A 143 -18.37 -0.81 -0.76
C ASN A 143 -16.86 -0.53 -0.62
N ILE A 144 -16.38 -0.51 0.61
CA ILE A 144 -14.97 -0.38 0.94
C ILE A 144 -14.46 -1.71 1.49
N ALA A 145 -13.36 -2.17 0.93
CA ALA A 145 -12.61 -3.32 1.42
C ALA A 145 -11.19 -2.90 1.80
N ILE A 146 -10.70 -3.35 2.93
CA ILE A 146 -9.30 -3.19 3.33
C ILE A 146 -8.63 -4.55 3.17
N LEU A 147 -7.53 -4.62 2.41
CA LEU A 147 -6.78 -5.82 2.15
C LEU A 147 -5.36 -5.71 2.72
N CYS A 148 -5.07 -6.50 3.74
CA CYS A 148 -3.72 -6.67 4.26
C CYS A 148 -2.89 -7.53 3.31
N ALA A 149 -1.65 -7.11 3.00
CA ALA A 149 -0.76 -7.87 2.13
C ALA A 149 -0.29 -9.17 2.77
N ALA A 150 -0.31 -9.24 4.09
CA ALA A 150 0.22 -10.35 4.86
C ALA A 150 1.73 -10.56 4.68
N GLU A 151 2.36 -11.47 5.38
CA GLU A 151 3.78 -11.75 5.27
C GLU A 151 4.01 -13.20 4.82
N TYR A 152 4.42 -13.39 3.56
CA TYR A 152 4.57 -14.72 2.93
C TYR A 152 3.34 -15.63 3.13
N GLY A 153 2.14 -15.05 3.12
CA GLY A 153 0.88 -15.76 3.36
C GLY A 153 0.53 -15.95 4.85
N TYR A 154 1.38 -15.53 5.78
CA TYR A 154 1.07 -15.49 7.21
C TYR A 154 0.44 -14.14 7.59
N PHE A 155 -0.33 -14.17 8.69
CA PHE A 155 -0.91 -12.97 9.27
C PHE A 155 0.19 -11.96 9.68
N ALA A 156 0.03 -10.69 9.24
CA ALA A 156 0.90 -9.58 9.61
C ALA A 156 0.21 -8.68 10.64
N LEU A 157 0.79 -8.56 11.82
CA LEU A 157 0.20 -7.83 12.94
C LEU A 157 0.08 -6.33 12.65
N GLU A 158 1.10 -5.75 12.03
CA GLU A 158 1.15 -4.34 11.67
C GLU A 158 0.11 -3.96 10.61
N ASP A 159 -0.10 -4.82 9.61
CA ASP A 159 -1.13 -4.61 8.58
C ASP A 159 -2.52 -4.68 9.20
N ALA A 160 -2.77 -5.68 10.03
CA ALA A 160 -4.06 -5.87 10.70
C ALA A 160 -4.39 -4.71 11.67
N ALA A 161 -3.40 -4.24 12.42
CA ALA A 161 -3.55 -3.07 13.29
C ALA A 161 -3.77 -1.78 12.47
N CYS A 162 -3.06 -1.61 11.36
CA CYS A 162 -3.29 -0.48 10.44
C CYS A 162 -4.70 -0.53 9.84
N ALA A 163 -5.17 -1.71 9.44
CA ALA A 163 -6.55 -1.89 8.96
C ALA A 163 -7.57 -1.45 10.01
N GLY A 164 -7.35 -1.79 11.28
CA GLY A 164 -8.19 -1.32 12.39
C GLY A 164 -8.18 0.20 12.57
N TYR A 165 -7.00 0.81 12.45
CA TYR A 165 -6.87 2.27 12.47
C TYR A 165 -7.65 2.94 11.32
N LEU A 166 -7.48 2.46 10.08
CA LEU A 166 -8.21 2.99 8.92
C LEU A 166 -9.71 2.76 9.05
N ALA A 167 -10.13 1.63 9.63
CA ALA A 167 -11.55 1.38 9.92
C ALA A 167 -12.13 2.38 10.92
N GLN A 168 -11.41 2.74 11.98
CA GLN A 168 -11.84 3.80 12.90
C GLN A 168 -11.94 5.17 12.20
N GLU A 169 -10.99 5.49 11.30
CA GLU A 169 -11.03 6.73 10.51
C GLU A 169 -12.24 6.76 9.56
N ILE A 170 -12.60 5.62 8.94
CA ILE A 170 -13.80 5.49 8.09
C ILE A 170 -15.07 5.65 8.94
N LEU A 171 -15.18 4.94 10.07
CA LEU A 171 -16.35 5.01 10.95
C LEU A 171 -16.58 6.42 11.52
N ARG A 172 -15.52 7.18 11.73
CA ARG A 172 -15.63 8.58 12.17
C ARG A 172 -16.25 9.48 11.10
N GLN A 173 -16.02 9.19 9.82
CA GLN A 173 -16.54 9.96 8.68
C GLN A 173 -17.90 9.43 8.20
N GLU A 174 -18.12 8.11 8.29
CA GLU A 174 -19.32 7.39 7.87
C GLU A 174 -19.87 6.53 9.04
N PRO A 175 -20.52 7.16 10.04
CA PRO A 175 -20.96 6.43 11.26
C PRO A 175 -21.99 5.33 10.99
N ASP A 176 -22.77 5.44 9.91
CA ASP A 176 -23.83 4.50 9.54
C ASP A 176 -23.36 3.39 8.59
N ILE A 177 -22.06 3.31 8.28
CA ILE A 177 -21.51 2.24 7.44
C ILE A 177 -21.69 0.88 8.13
N GLN A 178 -22.19 -0.11 7.39
CA GLN A 178 -22.27 -1.47 7.91
C GLN A 178 -20.88 -2.11 7.99
N ILE A 179 -20.54 -2.71 9.11
CA ILE A 179 -19.23 -3.34 9.31
C ILE A 179 -19.36 -4.85 9.48
N HIS A 180 -18.37 -5.56 9.00
CA HIS A 180 -18.22 -7.01 9.13
C HIS A 180 -17.46 -7.37 10.43
N ASP A 181 -17.58 -8.61 10.90
CA ASP A 181 -16.87 -9.09 12.11
C ASP A 181 -15.35 -8.89 12.04
N SER A 182 -14.76 -9.02 10.85
CA SER A 182 -13.33 -8.75 10.63
C SER A 182 -12.94 -7.30 10.97
N THR A 183 -13.87 -6.35 10.78
CA THR A 183 -13.65 -4.94 11.13
C THR A 183 -13.57 -4.75 12.64
N HIS A 184 -14.47 -5.40 13.41
CA HIS A 184 -14.40 -5.40 14.87
C HIS A 184 -13.08 -5.99 15.37
N GLY A 185 -12.65 -7.11 14.79
CA GLY A 185 -11.38 -7.75 15.11
C GLY A 185 -10.18 -6.84 14.87
N ALA A 186 -10.13 -6.18 13.70
CA ALA A 186 -9.04 -5.28 13.35
C ALA A 186 -8.98 -4.04 14.27
N ILE A 187 -10.13 -3.45 14.60
CA ILE A 187 -10.21 -2.32 15.55
C ILE A 187 -9.63 -2.72 16.91
N THR A 188 -10.02 -3.89 17.43
CA THR A 188 -9.49 -4.42 18.69
C THR A 188 -7.98 -4.65 18.62
N LEU A 189 -7.46 -5.13 17.48
CA LEU A 189 -6.03 -5.26 17.26
C LEU A 189 -5.31 -3.92 17.30
N TYR A 190 -5.84 -2.88 16.64
CA TYR A 190 -5.25 -1.55 16.68
C TYR A 190 -5.24 -0.95 18.09
N GLU A 191 -6.32 -1.12 18.84
CA GLU A 191 -6.41 -0.66 20.25
C GLU A 191 -5.39 -1.34 21.14
N SER A 192 -5.14 -2.63 20.92
CA SER A 192 -4.17 -3.43 21.67
C SER A 192 -2.74 -3.24 21.20
N TYR A 193 -2.54 -2.97 19.91
CA TYR A 193 -1.24 -2.86 19.25
C TYR A 193 -1.12 -1.54 18.45
N PRO A 194 -1.18 -0.37 19.11
CA PRO A 194 -0.94 0.90 18.44
C PRO A 194 0.51 0.98 17.92
N PRO A 195 0.84 1.95 17.05
CA PRO A 195 2.18 2.10 16.46
C PRO A 195 3.35 2.01 17.44
N THR A 196 3.18 2.52 18.66
CA THR A 196 4.19 2.47 19.73
C THR A 196 4.47 1.04 20.22
N ILE A 197 3.47 0.17 20.22
CA ILE A 197 3.60 -1.24 20.59
C ILE A 197 4.07 -2.08 19.40
N LEU A 198 3.63 -1.77 18.18
CA LEU A 198 4.05 -2.46 16.96
C LEU A 198 5.56 -2.38 16.74
N HIS A 199 6.20 -1.28 17.13
CA HIS A 199 7.65 -1.13 17.07
C HIS A 199 8.40 -2.29 17.75
N GLU A 200 7.85 -2.81 18.85
CA GLU A 200 8.48 -3.87 19.66
C GLU A 200 7.91 -5.26 19.40
N LYS A 201 6.69 -5.36 18.83
CA LYS A 201 5.95 -6.62 18.76
C LYS A 201 5.77 -7.17 17.36
N ALA A 202 5.70 -6.30 16.33
CA ALA A 202 5.54 -6.77 14.97
C ALA A 202 6.84 -7.43 14.46
N GLN A 203 6.72 -8.61 13.87
CA GLN A 203 7.89 -9.34 13.35
C GLN A 203 8.63 -8.51 12.31
N SER A 204 7.92 -7.84 11.40
CA SER A 204 8.53 -6.95 10.39
C SER A 204 9.31 -5.79 11.01
N SER A 205 8.87 -5.24 12.16
CA SER A 205 9.67 -4.23 12.90
C SER A 205 10.98 -4.80 13.40
N LEU A 206 10.93 -6.00 14.01
CA LEU A 206 12.12 -6.67 14.53
C LEU A 206 13.12 -7.00 13.41
N ASP A 207 12.62 -7.44 12.25
CA ASP A 207 13.45 -7.76 11.08
C ASP A 207 14.12 -6.49 10.50
N LEU A 208 13.41 -5.36 10.43
CA LEU A 208 13.98 -4.08 10.03
C LEU A 208 15.07 -3.60 10.99
N ILE A 209 14.86 -3.76 12.31
CA ILE A 209 15.88 -3.43 13.32
C ILE A 209 17.10 -4.36 13.16
N ALA A 210 16.88 -5.67 13.02
CA ALA A 210 17.95 -6.65 12.88
C ALA A 210 18.79 -6.45 11.61
N THR A 211 18.20 -5.89 10.55
CA THR A 211 18.89 -5.61 9.28
C THR A 211 19.41 -4.16 9.17
N GLY A 212 19.34 -3.37 10.25
CA GLY A 212 19.87 -1.99 10.30
C GLY A 212 18.99 -0.97 9.58
N GLN A 213 17.73 -1.30 9.32
CA GLN A 213 16.76 -0.45 8.61
C GLN A 213 15.72 0.20 9.53
N GLN A 214 16.04 0.34 10.82
CA GLN A 214 15.13 0.89 11.83
C GLN A 214 14.61 2.30 11.54
N LYS A 215 15.31 3.09 10.70
CA LYS A 215 14.83 4.41 10.26
C LYS A 215 13.53 4.37 9.47
N ASP A 216 13.24 3.25 8.83
CA ASP A 216 11.99 3.07 8.10
C ASP A 216 10.77 3.09 9.03
N LEU A 217 10.94 2.68 10.29
CA LEU A 217 9.87 2.69 11.28
C LEU A 217 9.37 4.10 11.61
N GLU A 218 10.22 5.13 11.45
CA GLU A 218 9.86 6.54 11.63
C GLU A 218 8.82 7.01 10.59
N TYR A 219 8.72 6.31 9.45
CA TYR A 219 7.71 6.53 8.40
C TYR A 219 6.54 5.55 8.53
N CYS A 220 6.85 4.26 8.74
CA CYS A 220 5.83 3.21 8.76
C CYS A 220 4.87 3.31 9.94
N LEU A 221 5.33 3.80 11.10
CA LEU A 221 4.57 3.83 12.34
C LEU A 221 4.05 5.22 12.75
N VAL A 222 4.24 6.24 11.92
CA VAL A 222 3.67 7.56 12.17
C VAL A 222 2.35 7.73 11.40
N ARG A 223 1.39 8.46 11.99
CA ARG A 223 0.05 8.65 11.42
C ARG A 223 -0.09 10.01 10.73
N ASN A 224 -0.79 10.02 9.60
CA ASN A 224 -1.33 11.24 8.96
C ASN A 224 -0.28 12.32 8.68
N LYS A 225 0.85 11.94 8.13
CA LYS A 225 1.91 12.87 7.70
C LYS A 225 1.80 13.24 6.24
N SER A 226 1.22 12.37 5.42
CA SER A 226 1.09 12.59 3.98
C SER A 226 -0.37 12.70 3.55
N VAL A 227 -0.60 13.52 2.56
CA VAL A 227 -1.88 13.61 1.83
C VAL A 227 -1.85 12.82 0.52
N CYS A 228 -0.73 12.20 0.19
CA CYS A 228 -0.58 11.43 -1.02
C CYS A 228 -1.33 10.10 -0.93
N VAL A 229 -2.15 9.81 -1.93
CA VAL A 229 -2.92 8.57 -2.05
C VAL A 229 -2.52 7.91 -3.37
N PRO A 230 -1.59 6.93 -3.35
CA PRO A 230 -1.26 6.19 -4.56
C PRO A 230 -2.47 5.35 -5.00
N MET A 231 -2.86 5.47 -6.26
CA MET A 231 -4.03 4.80 -6.83
C MET A 231 -3.67 4.08 -8.12
N VAL A 232 -4.12 2.83 -8.25
CA VAL A 232 -4.00 2.08 -9.51
C VAL A 232 -4.96 2.67 -10.53
N THR A 233 -4.42 3.08 -11.68
CA THR A 233 -5.20 3.67 -12.78
C THR A 233 -5.34 2.73 -13.99
N GLY A 234 -4.66 1.58 -13.95
CA GLY A 234 -4.75 0.59 -15.01
C GLY A 234 -3.45 -0.18 -15.18
N ILE A 235 -3.27 -0.70 -16.39
CA ILE A 235 -2.07 -1.42 -16.83
C ILE A 235 -1.34 -0.56 -17.85
N GLU A 236 -0.05 -0.35 -17.62
CA GLU A 236 0.79 0.38 -18.56
C GLU A 236 1.03 -0.45 -19.84
N ASN A 237 0.73 0.12 -21.00
CA ASN A 237 0.78 -0.59 -22.28
C ASN A 237 2.20 -1.09 -22.65
N ALA A 238 3.24 -0.32 -22.29
CA ALA A 238 4.62 -0.65 -22.68
C ALA A 238 5.15 -1.91 -21.96
N THR A 239 4.78 -2.13 -20.72
CA THR A 239 5.34 -3.18 -19.88
C THR A 239 4.34 -4.20 -19.37
N GLY A 240 3.04 -3.88 -19.36
CA GLY A 240 2.00 -4.72 -18.77
C GLY A 240 1.97 -4.68 -17.25
N LEU A 241 2.63 -3.70 -16.62
CA LEU A 241 2.66 -3.54 -15.18
C LEU A 241 1.47 -2.71 -14.68
N LEU A 242 1.06 -2.91 -13.44
CA LEU A 242 0.07 -2.05 -12.80
C LEU A 242 0.65 -0.64 -12.62
N GLN A 243 -0.06 0.34 -13.14
CA GLN A 243 0.32 1.74 -13.05
C GLN A 243 -0.38 2.39 -11.85
N LEU A 244 0.42 2.94 -10.94
CA LEU A 244 -0.07 3.78 -9.85
C LEU A 244 0.31 5.22 -10.12
N VAL A 245 -0.62 6.13 -9.79
CA VAL A 245 -0.42 7.59 -9.79
C VAL A 245 -0.97 8.18 -8.50
N HIS A 246 -0.58 9.41 -8.19
CA HIS A 246 -1.28 10.23 -7.20
C HIS A 246 -2.19 11.21 -7.94
N PRO A 247 -3.50 11.30 -7.63
CA PRO A 247 -4.45 12.13 -8.39
C PRO A 247 -4.04 13.59 -8.57
N ALA A 248 -3.36 14.19 -7.58
CA ALA A 248 -2.85 15.56 -7.69
C ALA A 248 -1.73 15.71 -8.74
N SER A 249 -1.04 14.62 -9.12
CA SER A 249 0.02 14.67 -10.14
C SER A 249 -0.54 14.82 -11.57
N GLN A 250 -1.82 14.57 -11.78
CA GLN A 250 -2.48 14.71 -13.09
C GLN A 250 -2.95 16.13 -13.42
N LEU A 251 -2.92 17.05 -12.44
CA LEU A 251 -3.35 18.45 -12.63
C LEU A 251 -2.26 19.37 -13.21
N ILE A 252 -1.07 18.85 -13.50
CA ILE A 252 0.09 19.64 -13.99
C ILE A 252 0.26 19.56 -15.53
N GLU A 253 -0.55 18.76 -16.22
CA GLU A 253 -0.55 18.73 -17.71
C GLU A 253 -1.71 19.58 -18.27
N ILE A 254 -1.62 20.91 -18.13
CA ILE A 254 -2.39 21.88 -18.95
C ILE A 254 -1.44 22.93 -19.51
#